data_18dd3fac78f0dee08695fb1bcff67403
#
_entry.id   18dd3fac78f0dee08695fb1bcff67403
#
_cell.length_a   1.000
_cell.length_b   1.000
_cell.length_c   1.000
_cell.angle_alpha   90.00
_cell.angle_beta   90.00
_cell.angle_gamma   90.00
#
_symmetry.space_group_name_H-M   'P 1'
#
loop_
_entity.id
_entity.type
_entity.pdbx_description
1 polymer ?
#
loop_
_entity_poly.entity_id
_entity_poly.type
_entity_poly.pdbx_seq_one_letter_code
_entity_poly.pdbx_strand_id
1 'polypeptide(L)'
;MIKAITKNLYSDIPKETLYHYTTFTGLVGIVDSQVLWASDIRYMNDSAELKHTADLIRIEITQRITAGHSKPKLLNQFLEWVTHRITNGHMLFAASFRSNGNLLSQWRGYSKLGKGVSLGFNPSYILKCANEQSFQVGKCIYNSADQRRLIKQVVDLKWLLISTF
;
A
#
# COMPACT_ATOMS: atom_id res chain seq x y z
N MET A 1 13.33 10.39 11.52
CA MET A 1 11.94 10.09 11.95
C MET A 1 11.10 9.45 10.84
N ILE A 2 10.98 10.01 9.63
CA ILE A 2 10.31 9.33 8.47
C ILE A 2 10.92 7.94 8.24
N LYS A 3 12.25 7.84 8.19
CA LYS A 3 12.95 6.55 8.06
C LYS A 3 12.57 5.52 9.14
N ALA A 4 12.21 5.96 10.35
CA ALA A 4 11.78 5.05 11.41
C ALA A 4 10.37 4.50 11.15
N ILE A 5 9.42 5.33 10.69
CA ILE A 5 8.09 4.86 10.31
C ILE A 5 8.20 3.89 9.12
N THR A 6 8.93 4.26 8.09
CA THR A 6 9.15 3.41 6.92
C THR A 6 9.79 2.08 7.33
N LYS A 7 10.84 2.13 8.18
CA LYS A 7 11.47 0.91 8.69
C LYS A 7 10.48 0.01 9.43
N ASN A 8 9.61 0.58 10.27
CA ASN A 8 8.59 -0.20 10.99
C ASN A 8 7.55 -0.82 10.06
N LEU A 9 7.12 -0.08 9.02
CA LEU A 9 6.13 -0.57 8.04
C LEU A 9 6.64 -1.76 7.23
N TYR A 10 7.94 -1.83 6.99
CA TYR A 10 8.56 -2.88 6.17
C TYR A 10 9.43 -3.85 6.99
N SER A 11 9.29 -3.86 8.33
CA SER A 11 10.05 -4.75 9.22
C SER A 11 9.40 -6.10 9.43
N ASP A 12 8.08 -6.21 9.20
CA ASP A 12 7.34 -7.45 9.38
C ASP A 12 7.54 -8.34 8.15
N ILE A 13 8.58 -9.18 8.24
CA ILE A 13 8.95 -10.10 7.18
C ILE A 13 7.98 -11.30 7.19
N PRO A 14 7.29 -11.59 6.06
CA PRO A 14 6.41 -12.74 5.99
C PRO A 14 7.20 -14.05 6.17
N LYS A 15 6.66 -14.97 6.98
CA LYS A 15 7.27 -16.28 7.27
C LYS A 15 6.54 -17.42 6.57
N GLU A 16 5.26 -17.18 6.22
CA GLU A 16 4.41 -18.19 5.60
C GLU A 16 4.36 -18.00 4.08
N THR A 17 3.95 -19.05 3.37
CA THR A 17 3.74 -18.99 1.92
C THR A 17 2.88 -17.81 1.52
N LEU A 18 3.33 -17.06 0.53
CA LEU A 18 2.62 -15.93 -0.04
C LEU A 18 1.90 -16.36 -1.31
N TYR A 19 0.57 -16.17 -1.35
CA TYR A 19 -0.26 -16.60 -2.46
C TYR A 19 -0.65 -15.42 -3.36
N HIS A 20 -0.32 -15.55 -4.64
CA HIS A 20 -0.75 -14.63 -5.69
C HIS A 20 -1.90 -15.24 -6.49
N TYR A 21 -3.03 -14.55 -6.54
CA TYR A 21 -4.21 -14.99 -7.30
C TYR A 21 -4.20 -14.37 -8.69
N THR A 22 -4.39 -15.20 -9.69
CA THR A 22 -4.40 -14.75 -11.08
C THR A 22 -5.32 -15.63 -11.96
N THR A 23 -5.48 -15.25 -13.21
CA THR A 23 -6.19 -16.07 -14.20
C THR A 23 -5.28 -17.18 -14.75
N PHE A 24 -5.86 -18.15 -15.44
CA PHE A 24 -5.07 -19.17 -16.13
C PHE A 24 -4.11 -18.55 -17.17
N THR A 25 -4.57 -17.54 -17.91
CA THR A 25 -3.71 -16.79 -18.84
C THR A 25 -2.56 -16.10 -18.11
N GLY A 26 -2.82 -15.53 -16.92
CA GLY A 26 -1.78 -14.94 -16.08
C GLY A 26 -0.77 -15.97 -15.60
N LEU A 27 -1.22 -17.19 -15.23
CA LEU A 27 -0.32 -18.29 -14.89
C LEU A 27 0.63 -18.61 -16.06
N VAL A 28 0.09 -18.80 -17.27
CA VAL A 28 0.91 -19.09 -18.46
C VAL A 28 1.93 -17.97 -18.67
N GLY A 29 1.50 -16.70 -18.62
CA GLY A 29 2.40 -15.57 -18.76
C GLY A 29 3.52 -15.53 -17.73
N ILE A 30 3.22 -15.85 -16.44
CA ILE A 30 4.22 -15.91 -15.36
C ILE A 30 5.22 -17.06 -15.61
N VAL A 31 4.73 -18.22 -16.02
CA VAL A 31 5.59 -19.41 -16.28
C VAL A 31 6.49 -19.17 -17.49
N ASP A 32 5.97 -18.65 -18.56
CA ASP A 32 6.70 -18.43 -19.80
C ASP A 32 7.75 -17.33 -19.67
N SER A 33 7.39 -16.21 -19.02
CA SER A 33 8.29 -15.07 -18.84
C SER A 33 9.19 -15.18 -17.60
N GLN A 34 8.83 -16.06 -16.65
CA GLN A 34 9.42 -16.14 -15.30
C GLN A 34 9.39 -14.80 -14.55
N VAL A 35 8.39 -13.97 -14.84
CA VAL A 35 8.22 -12.63 -14.26
C VAL A 35 6.85 -12.50 -13.63
N LEU A 36 6.79 -11.93 -12.42
CA LEU A 36 5.55 -11.46 -11.81
C LEU A 36 5.46 -9.94 -12.02
N TRP A 37 4.44 -9.50 -12.73
CA TRP A 37 4.26 -8.09 -13.00
C TRP A 37 3.69 -7.35 -11.79
N ALA A 38 4.33 -6.22 -11.44
CA ALA A 38 3.74 -5.22 -10.58
C ALA A 38 2.87 -4.29 -11.43
N SER A 39 1.61 -4.15 -11.05
CA SER A 39 0.63 -3.31 -11.74
C SER A 39 0.55 -1.93 -11.11
N ASP A 40 0.26 -0.91 -11.90
CA ASP A 40 -0.04 0.42 -11.36
C ASP A 40 -1.30 0.34 -10.48
N ILE A 41 -1.16 0.74 -9.22
CA ILE A 41 -2.19 0.60 -8.19
C ILE A 41 -3.50 1.32 -8.56
N ARG A 42 -3.44 2.34 -9.44
CA ARG A 42 -4.64 3.07 -9.92
C ARG A 42 -5.56 2.21 -10.77
N TYR A 43 -5.04 1.16 -11.39
CA TYR A 43 -5.78 0.21 -12.22
C TYR A 43 -6.05 -1.13 -11.53
N MET A 44 -5.63 -1.26 -10.27
CA MET A 44 -5.95 -2.43 -9.45
C MET A 44 -7.32 -2.27 -8.77
N ASN A 45 -7.90 -3.38 -8.34
CA ASN A 45 -9.14 -3.38 -7.55
C ASN A 45 -9.01 -2.57 -6.25
N ASP A 46 -7.76 -2.36 -5.80
CA ASP A 46 -7.41 -1.66 -4.56
C ASP A 46 -7.31 -0.12 -4.73
N SER A 47 -7.69 0.44 -5.88
CA SER A 47 -7.66 1.91 -6.11
C SER A 47 -8.54 2.69 -5.12
N ALA A 48 -9.58 2.07 -4.59
CA ALA A 48 -10.41 2.64 -3.52
C ALA A 48 -9.62 2.86 -2.22
N GLU A 49 -8.57 2.07 -1.95
CA GLU A 49 -7.72 2.18 -0.76
C GLU A 49 -6.85 3.45 -0.79
N LEU A 50 -6.44 3.89 -1.98
CA LEU A 50 -5.75 5.18 -2.15
C LEU A 50 -6.66 6.36 -1.76
N LYS A 51 -7.91 6.34 -2.22
CA LYS A 51 -8.91 7.36 -1.85
C LYS A 51 -9.18 7.33 -0.35
N HIS A 52 -9.36 6.15 0.21
CA HIS A 52 -9.55 5.98 1.65
C HIS A 52 -8.39 6.57 2.46
N THR A 53 -7.15 6.34 2.03
CA THR A 53 -5.97 6.93 2.69
C THR A 53 -5.99 8.46 2.62
N ALA A 54 -6.33 9.05 1.47
CA ALA A 54 -6.46 10.49 1.32
C ALA A 54 -7.57 11.06 2.24
N ASP A 55 -8.69 10.35 2.38
CA ASP A 55 -9.79 10.76 3.26
C ASP A 55 -9.39 10.70 4.73
N LEU A 56 -8.65 9.68 5.17
CA LEU A 56 -8.11 9.62 6.53
C LEU A 56 -7.18 10.80 6.84
N ILE A 57 -6.31 11.16 5.91
CA ILE A 57 -5.43 12.34 6.06
C ILE A 57 -6.25 13.63 6.12
N ARG A 58 -7.26 13.76 5.28
CA ARG A 58 -8.17 14.93 5.29
C ARG A 58 -8.88 15.06 6.64
N ILE A 59 -9.44 13.98 7.16
CA ILE A 59 -10.12 13.97 8.45
C ILE A 59 -9.16 14.41 9.57
N GLU A 60 -7.97 13.84 9.65
CA GLU A 60 -6.98 14.19 10.68
C GLU A 60 -6.57 15.67 10.60
N ILE A 61 -6.33 16.19 9.40
CA ILE A 61 -5.95 17.59 9.20
C ILE A 61 -7.10 18.53 9.58
N THR A 62 -8.32 18.22 9.15
CA THR A 62 -9.51 19.01 9.49
C THR A 62 -9.72 19.07 11.00
N GLN A 63 -9.60 17.94 11.70
CA GLN A 63 -9.72 17.88 13.16
C GLN A 63 -8.68 18.77 13.86
N ARG A 64 -7.43 18.77 13.39
CA ARG A 64 -6.39 19.63 13.95
C ARG A 64 -6.66 21.12 13.73
N ILE A 65 -7.12 21.48 12.54
CA ILE A 65 -7.47 22.89 12.23
C ILE A 65 -8.62 23.36 13.11
N THR A 66 -9.67 22.54 13.24
CA THR A 66 -10.85 22.85 14.09
C THR A 66 -10.46 22.94 15.57
N ALA A 67 -9.50 22.14 16.02
CA ALA A 67 -8.95 22.20 17.38
C ALA A 67 -8.02 23.40 17.64
N GLY A 68 -7.88 24.32 16.69
CA GLY A 68 -7.10 25.55 16.88
C GLY A 68 -5.59 25.38 16.62
N HIS A 69 -5.21 24.52 15.70
CA HIS A 69 -3.80 24.35 15.35
C HIS A 69 -3.15 25.67 14.93
N SER A 70 -1.94 25.95 15.43
CA SER A 70 -1.25 27.25 15.27
C SER A 70 -0.93 27.65 13.82
N LYS A 71 -0.90 26.68 12.88
CA LYS A 71 -0.54 26.94 11.48
C LYS A 71 -1.49 26.22 10.51
N PRO A 72 -2.79 26.62 10.44
CA PRO A 72 -3.80 25.94 9.61
C PRO A 72 -3.49 26.00 8.11
N LYS A 73 -2.93 27.11 7.63
CA LYS A 73 -2.55 27.27 6.21
C LYS A 73 -1.56 26.19 5.75
N LEU A 74 -0.60 25.87 6.59
CA LEU A 74 0.42 24.87 6.27
C LEU A 74 -0.14 23.43 6.25
N LEU A 75 -1.09 23.13 7.14
CA LEU A 75 -1.81 21.86 7.11
C LEU A 75 -2.64 21.70 5.84
N ASN A 76 -3.30 22.77 5.39
CA ASN A 76 -4.04 22.76 4.11
C ASN A 76 -3.10 22.56 2.92
N GLN A 77 -1.98 23.25 2.85
CA GLN A 77 -0.98 23.05 1.79
C GLN A 77 -0.47 21.60 1.78
N PHE A 78 -0.25 21.00 2.94
CA PHE A 78 0.14 19.61 3.03
C PHE A 78 -0.97 18.67 2.52
N LEU A 79 -2.24 18.94 2.88
CA LEU A 79 -3.38 18.18 2.40
C LEU A 79 -3.50 18.25 0.87
N GLU A 80 -3.40 19.43 0.30
CA GLU A 80 -3.43 19.65 -1.16
C GLU A 80 -2.30 18.88 -1.85
N TRP A 81 -1.08 19.00 -1.33
CA TRP A 81 0.09 18.30 -1.87
C TRP A 81 -0.08 16.78 -1.82
N VAL A 82 -0.52 16.21 -0.68
CA VAL A 82 -0.73 14.77 -0.54
C VAL A 82 -1.85 14.29 -1.44
N THR A 83 -2.99 14.99 -1.47
CA THR A 83 -4.12 14.64 -2.32
C THR A 83 -3.71 14.64 -3.78
N HIS A 84 -3.02 15.69 -4.23
CA HIS A 84 -2.50 15.76 -5.60
C HIS A 84 -1.53 14.61 -5.91
N ARG A 85 -0.63 14.25 -4.97
CA ARG A 85 0.30 13.13 -5.14
C ARG A 85 -0.38 11.78 -5.22
N ILE A 86 -1.44 11.56 -4.44
CA ILE A 86 -2.22 10.31 -4.47
C ILE A 86 -3.03 10.20 -5.77
N THR A 87 -3.63 11.31 -6.24
CA THR A 87 -4.52 11.29 -7.42
C THR A 87 -3.78 11.43 -8.75
N ASN A 88 -2.74 12.28 -8.81
CA ASN A 88 -2.04 12.65 -10.04
C ASN A 88 -0.51 12.43 -9.97
N GLY A 89 -0.05 11.82 -8.88
CA GLY A 89 1.39 11.64 -8.62
C GLY A 89 2.06 10.57 -9.46
N HIS A 90 3.28 10.21 -9.09
CA HIS A 90 4.06 9.17 -9.76
C HIS A 90 3.33 7.83 -9.72
N MET A 91 3.49 7.04 -10.78
CA MET A 91 2.99 5.68 -10.86
C MET A 91 3.56 4.87 -9.69
N LEU A 92 2.68 4.25 -8.91
CA LEU A 92 3.03 3.31 -7.86
C LEU A 92 2.68 1.90 -8.36
N PHE A 93 3.70 1.09 -8.51
CA PHE A 93 3.54 -0.30 -8.94
C PHE A 93 3.52 -1.22 -7.73
N ALA A 94 2.55 -2.14 -7.71
CA ALA A 94 2.40 -3.11 -6.65
C ALA A 94 2.06 -4.50 -7.20
N ALA A 95 2.53 -5.53 -6.50
CA ALA A 95 2.04 -6.90 -6.64
C ALA A 95 1.50 -7.33 -5.27
N SER A 96 0.28 -7.83 -5.22
CA SER A 96 -0.38 -8.22 -3.98
C SER A 96 -0.32 -9.72 -3.73
N PHE A 97 -0.14 -10.08 -2.47
CA PHE A 97 -0.12 -11.45 -1.99
C PHE A 97 -1.07 -11.62 -0.81
N ARG A 98 -1.51 -12.85 -0.58
CA ARG A 98 -2.32 -13.27 0.56
C ARG A 98 -1.62 -14.38 1.33
N SER A 99 -1.88 -14.46 2.63
CA SER A 99 -1.38 -15.57 3.46
C SER A 99 -2.20 -16.86 3.31
N ASN A 100 -3.38 -16.78 2.70
CA ASN A 100 -4.24 -17.93 2.45
C ASN A 100 -4.46 -18.11 0.95
N GLY A 101 -4.16 -19.29 0.44
CA GLY A 101 -4.29 -19.66 -0.98
C GLY A 101 -5.69 -20.08 -1.41
N ASN A 102 -6.69 -20.07 -0.50
CA ASN A 102 -8.07 -20.50 -0.80
C ASN A 102 -9.11 -19.52 -0.21
N LEU A 103 -9.08 -18.28 -0.66
CA LEU A 103 -10.02 -17.24 -0.23
C LEU A 103 -11.12 -17.03 -1.27
N LEU A 104 -12.38 -17.23 -0.89
CA LEU A 104 -13.55 -17.07 -1.76
C LEU A 104 -13.62 -15.67 -2.38
N SER A 105 -13.29 -14.62 -1.61
CA SER A 105 -13.25 -13.25 -2.10
C SER A 105 -12.24 -13.05 -3.23
N GLN A 106 -11.08 -13.72 -3.15
CA GLN A 106 -10.05 -13.67 -4.18
C GLN A 106 -10.47 -14.46 -5.43
N TRP A 107 -11.09 -15.61 -5.25
CA TRP A 107 -11.65 -16.38 -6.36
C TRP A 107 -12.70 -15.58 -7.14
N ARG A 108 -13.56 -14.81 -6.45
CA ARG A 108 -14.55 -13.93 -7.11
C ARG A 108 -13.91 -12.80 -7.91
N GLY A 109 -12.79 -12.24 -7.42
CA GLY A 109 -12.09 -11.12 -8.05
C GLY A 109 -11.18 -11.52 -9.21
N TYR A 110 -10.50 -12.66 -9.09
CA TYR A 110 -9.41 -13.05 -10.00
C TYR A 110 -9.71 -14.28 -10.85
N SER A 111 -10.83 -14.99 -10.63
CA SER A 111 -11.22 -16.10 -11.50
C SER A 111 -12.33 -15.69 -12.43
N LYS A 112 -12.04 -15.58 -13.71
CA LYS A 112 -13.10 -15.50 -14.73
C LYS A 112 -13.78 -16.84 -14.84
N LEU A 113 -15.08 -16.91 -14.49
CA LEU A 113 -15.93 -18.12 -14.60
C LEU A 113 -15.32 -19.35 -13.90
N GLY A 114 -14.74 -19.17 -12.72
CA GLY A 114 -14.16 -20.27 -11.95
C GLY A 114 -12.78 -20.79 -12.44
N LYS A 115 -12.17 -20.13 -13.42
CA LYS A 115 -10.88 -20.53 -14.02
C LYS A 115 -9.73 -19.67 -13.51
N GLY A 116 -9.58 -19.55 -12.20
CA GLY A 116 -8.46 -18.88 -11.55
C GLY A 116 -7.44 -19.86 -10.98
N VAL A 117 -6.28 -19.36 -10.68
CA VAL A 117 -5.21 -20.09 -9.99
C VAL A 117 -4.65 -19.26 -8.84
N SER A 118 -4.15 -19.97 -7.83
CA SER A 118 -3.46 -19.37 -6.69
C SER A 118 -2.05 -19.94 -6.65
N LEU A 119 -1.06 -19.07 -6.86
CA LEU A 119 0.35 -19.44 -6.92
C LEU A 119 0.99 -19.17 -5.55
N GLY A 120 1.54 -20.20 -4.92
CA GLY A 120 2.27 -20.10 -3.66
C GLY A 120 3.75 -19.80 -3.88
N PHE A 121 4.25 -18.73 -3.27
CA PHE A 121 5.65 -18.33 -3.32
C PHE A 121 6.30 -18.44 -1.96
N ASN A 122 7.55 -18.89 -1.95
CA ASN A 122 8.38 -18.83 -0.75
C ASN A 122 8.68 -17.37 -0.40
N PRO A 123 8.39 -16.89 0.83
CA PRO A 123 8.63 -15.50 1.24
C PRO A 123 10.08 -15.06 1.05
N SER A 124 11.04 -15.91 1.35
CA SER A 124 12.47 -15.58 1.19
C SER A 124 12.85 -15.28 -0.25
N TYR A 125 12.22 -15.98 -1.20
CA TYR A 125 12.42 -15.74 -2.62
C TYR A 125 11.83 -14.39 -3.04
N ILE A 126 10.60 -14.09 -2.62
CA ILE A 126 9.97 -12.79 -2.89
C ILE A 126 10.79 -11.63 -2.30
N LEU A 127 11.30 -11.78 -1.07
CA LEU A 127 12.15 -10.77 -0.45
C LEU A 127 13.46 -10.57 -1.21
N LYS A 128 14.09 -11.65 -1.67
CA LYS A 128 15.30 -11.57 -2.50
C LYS A 128 15.03 -10.80 -3.79
N CYS A 129 14.01 -11.20 -4.56
CA CYS A 129 13.64 -10.53 -5.81
C CYS A 129 13.25 -9.05 -5.60
N ALA A 130 12.52 -8.75 -4.53
CA ALA A 130 12.15 -7.39 -4.19
C ALA A 130 13.38 -6.52 -3.90
N ASN A 131 14.33 -7.00 -3.11
CA ASN A 131 15.56 -6.29 -2.80
C ASN A 131 16.43 -6.04 -4.05
N GLU A 132 16.58 -7.05 -4.92
CA GLU A 132 17.35 -6.94 -6.16
C GLU A 132 16.77 -5.89 -7.12
N GLN A 133 15.45 -5.67 -7.07
CA GLN A 133 14.74 -4.72 -7.93
C GLN A 133 14.32 -3.43 -7.22
N SER A 134 14.82 -3.19 -6.01
CA SER A 134 14.48 -2.00 -5.19
C SER A 134 12.99 -1.86 -4.85
N PHE A 135 12.25 -2.97 -4.79
CA PHE A 135 10.89 -3.01 -4.25
C PHE A 135 10.92 -3.16 -2.73
N GLN A 136 9.86 -2.68 -2.09
CA GLN A 136 9.62 -2.85 -0.66
C GLN A 136 8.53 -3.90 -0.45
N VAL A 137 8.72 -4.80 0.51
CA VAL A 137 7.69 -5.77 0.92
C VAL A 137 7.11 -5.31 2.24
N GLY A 138 5.80 -5.10 2.28
CA GLY A 138 5.10 -4.62 3.46
C GLY A 138 3.75 -5.30 3.67
N LYS A 139 3.31 -5.36 4.92
CA LYS A 139 2.02 -5.89 5.30
C LYS A 139 0.94 -4.81 5.17
N CYS A 140 -0.17 -5.15 4.53
CA CYS A 140 -1.33 -4.26 4.48
C CYS A 140 -1.96 -4.08 5.88
N ILE A 141 -2.27 -2.84 6.24
CA ILE A 141 -2.86 -2.48 7.53
C ILE A 141 -4.36 -2.28 7.34
N TYR A 142 -5.17 -3.23 7.82
CA TYR A 142 -6.64 -3.18 7.73
C TYR A 142 -7.30 -2.68 9.01
N ASN A 143 -6.62 -2.72 10.15
CA ASN A 143 -7.17 -2.24 11.41
C ASN A 143 -7.28 -0.71 11.40
N SER A 144 -8.51 -0.18 11.58
CA SER A 144 -8.79 1.26 11.52
C SER A 144 -8.08 2.08 12.60
N ALA A 145 -7.81 1.50 13.77
CA ALA A 145 -7.08 2.20 14.84
C ALA A 145 -5.60 2.36 14.46
N ASP A 146 -5.01 1.31 13.88
CA ASP A 146 -3.62 1.34 13.43
C ASP A 146 -3.44 2.28 12.24
N GLN A 147 -4.39 2.28 11.30
CA GLN A 147 -4.40 3.25 10.19
C GLN A 147 -4.42 4.68 10.70
N ARG A 148 -5.35 5.02 11.61
CA ARG A 148 -5.43 6.36 12.21
C ARG A 148 -4.18 6.73 12.99
N ARG A 149 -3.60 5.79 13.76
CA ARG A 149 -2.36 6.01 14.49
C ARG A 149 -1.21 6.35 13.54
N LEU A 150 -1.08 5.62 12.44
CA LEU A 150 -0.06 5.85 11.41
C LEU A 150 -0.25 7.21 10.73
N ILE A 151 -1.48 7.57 10.35
CA ILE A 151 -1.79 8.88 9.75
C ILE A 151 -1.42 10.02 10.69
N LYS A 152 -1.74 9.92 11.99
CA LYS A 152 -1.31 10.91 12.99
C LYS A 152 0.20 11.08 13.00
N GLN A 153 0.94 9.99 13.04
CA GLN A 153 2.41 10.02 13.01
C GLN A 153 2.95 10.69 11.74
N VAL A 154 2.36 10.40 10.58
CA VAL A 154 2.77 11.00 9.30
C VAL A 154 2.51 12.50 9.28
N VAL A 155 1.35 12.94 9.78
CA VAL A 155 1.01 14.37 9.87
C VAL A 155 1.93 15.08 10.87
N ASP A 156 2.25 14.47 12.01
CA ASP A 156 3.20 15.01 13.01
C ASP A 156 4.60 15.20 12.44
N LEU A 157 5.09 14.25 11.63
CA LEU A 157 6.43 14.30 11.06
C LEU A 157 6.64 15.44 10.05
N LYS A 158 5.67 15.68 9.20
CA LYS A 158 5.73 16.81 8.26
C LYS A 158 5.80 18.14 9.02
N TRP A 159 5.16 18.20 10.15
CA TRP A 159 5.19 19.37 11.02
C TRP A 159 6.59 19.70 11.54
N LEU A 160 7.33 18.70 11.99
CA LEU A 160 8.70 18.86 12.47
C LEU A 160 9.68 19.26 11.36
N LEU A 161 9.50 18.77 10.13
CA LEU A 161 10.38 19.08 9.00
C LEU A 161 10.21 20.50 8.46
N ILE A 162 9.04 21.10 8.62
CA ILE A 162 8.73 22.46 8.12
C ILE A 162 8.97 23.52 9.20
N SER A 163 8.99 23.15 10.47
CA SER A 163 9.30 24.07 11.57
C SER A 163 10.82 24.28 11.80
N THR A 164 11.65 23.59 11.01
CA THR A 164 13.13 23.67 11.09
C THR A 164 13.72 24.59 9.99
N PHE A 165 12.88 25.22 9.18
CA PHE A 165 13.20 26.29 8.24
C PHE A 165 12.33 27.51 8.57
#